data_ceef4a06850069fd435a84e27e1c73da
#
_entry.id   ceef4a06850069fd435a84e27e1c73da
#
_cell.length_a   1.000
_cell.length_b   1.000
_cell.length_c   1.000
_cell.angle_alpha   90.00
_cell.angle_beta   90.00
_cell.angle_gamma   90.00
#
_symmetry.space_group_name_H-M   'P 1'
#
loop_
_entity.id
_entity.type
_entity.pdbx_description
1 polymer ?
#
loop_
_entity_poly.entity_id
_entity_poly.type
_entity_poly.pdbx_seq_one_letter_code
_entity_poly.pdbx_strand_id
1 'polypeptide(L)'
;MDKFLYLISEGLKNVWRHKMTTFTAVFSLFLALYFVGLLATAGENTKSILQYLRSKYKIEVFFKQNMDLKSAKKVSDSILEVKGVRSSTVINKEDAVRIFKDQFGEDIIGVLGYNPLPISAVVNLKRNSEEMLKVAPVVSQIKKMKGVQEVRYQGHLILSLIHI
;
A
#
# COMPACT_ATOMS: atom_id res chain seq x y z
N MET A 1 -54.34 10.42 25.75
CA MET A 1 -53.91 10.05 24.38
C MET A 1 -54.21 11.17 23.37
N ASP A 2 -55.25 11.95 23.56
CA ASP A 2 -55.71 12.95 22.59
C ASP A 2 -54.79 14.17 22.42
N LYS A 3 -54.09 14.59 23.47
CA LYS A 3 -53.15 15.73 23.38
C LYS A 3 -51.93 15.43 22.52
N PHE A 4 -51.43 14.21 22.56
CA PHE A 4 -50.26 13.79 21.75
C PHE A 4 -50.61 13.69 20.27
N LEU A 5 -51.76 13.11 19.98
CA LEU A 5 -52.26 13.03 18.58
C LEU A 5 -52.57 14.44 18.02
N TYR A 6 -53.09 15.32 18.82
CA TYR A 6 -53.30 16.71 18.44
C TYR A 6 -52.00 17.44 18.10
N LEU A 7 -50.97 17.30 18.94
CA LEU A 7 -49.66 17.91 18.70
C LEU A 7 -49.01 17.41 17.42
N ILE A 8 -49.11 16.11 17.13
CA ILE A 8 -48.58 15.54 15.88
C ILE A 8 -49.33 16.08 14.66
N SER A 9 -50.68 16.13 14.75
CA SER A 9 -51.54 16.68 13.67
C SER A 9 -51.23 18.16 13.39
N GLU A 10 -51.05 18.95 14.44
CA GLU A 10 -50.72 20.36 14.32
C GLU A 10 -49.30 20.57 13.75
N GLY A 11 -48.35 19.73 14.18
CA GLY A 11 -47.00 19.72 13.61
C GLY A 11 -47.00 19.41 12.11
N LEU A 12 -47.76 18.40 11.65
CA LEU A 12 -47.90 18.06 10.24
C LEU A 12 -48.54 19.18 9.41
N LYS A 13 -49.58 19.84 9.93
CA LYS A 13 -50.18 21.01 9.29
C LYS A 13 -49.19 22.15 9.14
N ASN A 14 -48.35 22.40 10.15
CA ASN A 14 -47.32 23.44 10.10
C ASN A 14 -46.26 23.14 9.04
N VAL A 15 -45.84 21.89 8.87
CA VAL A 15 -44.95 21.45 7.80
C VAL A 15 -45.50 21.82 6.41
N TRP A 16 -46.79 21.55 6.19
CA TRP A 16 -47.46 21.89 4.92
C TRP A 16 -47.65 23.40 4.72
N ARG A 17 -47.94 24.13 5.78
CA ARG A 17 -48.14 25.58 5.74
C ARG A 17 -46.84 26.33 5.44
N HIS A 18 -45.70 25.82 5.92
CA HIS A 18 -44.39 26.41 5.75
C HIS A 18 -43.46 25.54 4.86
N LYS A 19 -44.02 25.04 3.76
CA LYS A 19 -43.35 24.07 2.86
C LYS A 19 -41.93 24.46 2.41
N MET A 20 -41.71 25.77 2.14
CA MET A 20 -40.37 26.23 1.69
C MET A 20 -39.33 26.16 2.82
N THR A 21 -39.69 26.59 4.02
CA THR A 21 -38.81 26.52 5.20
C THR A 21 -38.54 25.09 5.61
N THR A 22 -39.56 24.24 5.56
CA THR A 22 -39.42 22.81 5.86
C THR A 22 -38.54 22.12 4.82
N PHE A 23 -38.74 22.42 3.53
CA PHE A 23 -37.89 21.88 2.46
C PHE A 23 -36.43 22.26 2.67
N THR A 24 -36.14 23.53 2.97
CA THR A 24 -34.77 24.01 3.20
C THR A 24 -34.13 23.31 4.38
N ALA A 25 -34.88 23.13 5.49
CA ALA A 25 -34.37 22.43 6.66
C ALA A 25 -34.06 20.94 6.39
N VAL A 26 -35.00 20.23 5.73
CA VAL A 26 -34.79 18.82 5.36
C VAL A 26 -33.66 18.65 4.36
N PHE A 27 -33.58 19.53 3.37
CA PHE A 27 -32.51 19.50 2.37
C PHE A 27 -31.13 19.78 3.00
N SER A 28 -31.06 20.74 3.92
CA SER A 28 -29.82 21.02 4.66
C SER A 28 -29.36 19.81 5.50
N LEU A 29 -30.30 19.17 6.19
CA LEU A 29 -30.02 17.95 6.96
C LEU A 29 -29.56 16.79 6.05
N PHE A 30 -30.23 16.62 4.90
CA PHE A 30 -29.84 15.63 3.91
C PHE A 30 -28.41 15.86 3.41
N LEU A 31 -28.06 17.11 3.05
CA LEU A 31 -26.71 17.46 2.62
C LEU A 31 -25.68 17.17 3.71
N ALA A 32 -25.97 17.53 4.95
CA ALA A 32 -25.06 17.27 6.06
C ALA A 32 -24.78 15.76 6.22
N LEU A 33 -25.82 14.93 6.22
CA LEU A 33 -25.70 13.47 6.31
C LEU A 33 -24.99 12.88 5.09
N TYR A 34 -25.28 13.40 3.90
CA TYR A 34 -24.63 12.99 2.66
C TYR A 34 -23.11 13.23 2.71
N PHE A 35 -22.69 14.42 3.15
CA PHE A 35 -21.25 14.71 3.30
C PHE A 35 -20.57 13.86 4.37
N VAL A 36 -21.23 13.59 5.49
CA VAL A 36 -20.71 12.67 6.52
C VAL A 36 -20.54 11.27 5.93
N GLY A 37 -21.51 10.77 5.17
CA GLY A 37 -21.42 9.48 4.49
C GLY A 37 -20.29 9.43 3.46
N LEU A 38 -20.11 10.48 2.66
CA LEU A 38 -18.99 10.59 1.73
C LEU A 38 -17.63 10.56 2.44
N LEU A 39 -17.48 11.31 3.52
CA LEU A 39 -16.24 11.35 4.30
C LEU A 39 -15.92 9.99 4.93
N ALA A 40 -16.95 9.30 5.45
CA ALA A 40 -16.79 7.96 6.01
C ALA A 40 -16.31 6.94 4.95
N THR A 41 -16.96 6.90 3.78
CA THR A 41 -16.57 6.01 2.68
C THR A 41 -15.20 6.37 2.10
N ALA A 42 -14.87 7.66 1.96
CA ALA A 42 -13.55 8.10 1.54
C ALA A 42 -12.47 7.65 2.54
N GLY A 43 -12.75 7.74 3.84
CA GLY A 43 -11.82 7.31 4.90
C GLY A 43 -11.50 5.81 4.85
N GLU A 44 -12.47 4.95 4.58
CA GLU A 44 -12.27 3.50 4.44
C GLU A 44 -11.50 3.15 3.15
N ASN A 45 -11.87 3.78 2.03
CA ASN A 45 -11.17 3.58 0.76
C ASN A 45 -9.71 4.06 0.81
N THR A 46 -9.42 5.13 1.53
CA THR A 46 -8.05 5.63 1.72
C THR A 46 -7.14 4.59 2.37
N LYS A 47 -7.64 3.79 3.31
CA LYS A 47 -6.86 2.68 3.91
C LYS A 47 -6.49 1.62 2.87
N SER A 48 -7.41 1.25 1.99
CA SER A 48 -7.17 0.27 0.93
C SER A 48 -6.19 0.79 -0.12
N ILE A 49 -6.34 2.04 -0.53
CA ILE A 49 -5.40 2.72 -1.45
C ILE A 49 -4.01 2.79 -0.81
N LEU A 50 -3.93 3.15 0.46
CA LEU A 50 -2.68 3.22 1.20
C LEU A 50 -2.02 1.84 1.35
N GLN A 51 -2.80 0.77 1.56
CA GLN A 51 -2.31 -0.60 1.59
C GLN A 51 -1.79 -1.04 0.21
N TYR A 52 -2.51 -0.73 -0.86
CA TYR A 52 -2.09 -1.00 -2.23
C TYR A 52 -0.79 -0.24 -2.58
N LEU A 53 -0.71 1.04 -2.30
CA LEU A 53 0.51 1.82 -2.47
C LEU A 53 1.68 1.23 -1.66
N ARG A 54 1.43 0.87 -0.40
CA ARG A 54 2.44 0.26 0.50
C ARG A 54 2.93 -1.10 0.02
N SER A 55 2.09 -1.91 -0.64
CA SER A 55 2.53 -3.19 -1.21
C SER A 55 3.53 -3.02 -2.36
N LYS A 56 3.54 -1.85 -2.99
CA LYS A 56 4.51 -1.50 -4.05
C LYS A 56 5.85 -0.99 -3.53
N TYR A 57 5.96 -0.69 -2.22
CA TYR A 57 7.24 -0.26 -1.61
C TYR A 57 8.08 -1.42 -1.11
N LYS A 58 8.29 -2.39 -1.95
CA LYS A 58 9.25 -3.47 -1.70
C LYS A 58 10.59 -3.05 -2.26
N ILE A 59 11.64 -3.25 -1.48
CA ILE A 59 13.00 -3.17 -1.97
C ILE A 59 13.37 -4.56 -2.45
N GLU A 60 13.74 -4.68 -3.71
CA GLU A 60 14.25 -5.92 -4.28
C GLU A 60 15.76 -5.87 -4.29
N VAL A 61 16.38 -6.81 -3.63
CA VAL A 61 17.83 -6.96 -3.53
C VAL A 61 18.24 -8.16 -4.38
N PHE A 62 18.99 -7.92 -5.43
CA PHE A 62 19.55 -8.97 -6.29
C PHE A 62 20.96 -9.30 -5.82
N PHE A 63 21.20 -10.57 -5.58
CA PHE A 63 22.51 -11.06 -5.21
C PHE A 63 23.35 -11.39 -6.45
N LYS A 64 24.67 -11.49 -6.27
CA LYS A 64 25.59 -11.88 -7.34
C LYS A 64 25.23 -13.26 -7.86
N GLN A 65 25.37 -13.46 -9.17
CA GLN A 65 24.92 -14.65 -9.89
C GLN A 65 25.57 -15.97 -9.39
N ASN A 66 26.79 -15.87 -8.82
CA ASN A 66 27.56 -17.00 -8.29
C ASN A 66 27.29 -17.26 -6.80
N MET A 67 26.31 -16.56 -6.19
CA MET A 67 25.99 -16.74 -4.79
C MET A 67 25.12 -17.99 -4.58
N ASP A 68 25.49 -18.82 -3.64
CA ASP A 68 24.69 -19.95 -3.18
C ASP A 68 23.58 -19.51 -2.21
N LEU A 69 22.56 -20.32 -2.08
CA LEU A 69 21.39 -20.03 -1.24
C LEU A 69 21.77 -19.80 0.23
N LYS A 70 22.77 -20.53 0.74
CA LYS A 70 23.23 -20.42 2.12
C LYS A 70 23.88 -19.07 2.40
N SER A 71 24.70 -18.58 1.47
CA SER A 71 25.31 -17.25 1.54
C SER A 71 24.28 -16.13 1.36
N ALA A 72 23.32 -16.30 0.45
CA ALA A 72 22.22 -15.36 0.27
C ALA A 72 21.38 -15.21 1.54
N LYS A 73 21.08 -16.31 2.25
CA LYS A 73 20.40 -16.27 3.55
C LYS A 73 21.19 -15.49 4.58
N LYS A 74 22.49 -15.69 4.71
CA LYS A 74 23.34 -14.92 5.64
C LYS A 74 23.32 -13.41 5.36
N VAL A 75 23.37 -13.03 4.08
CA VAL A 75 23.27 -11.60 3.71
C VAL A 75 21.86 -11.07 4.02
N SER A 76 20.81 -11.87 3.76
CA SER A 76 19.43 -11.52 4.11
C SER A 76 19.25 -11.32 5.62
N ASP A 77 19.90 -12.13 6.45
CA ASP A 77 19.89 -11.99 7.92
C ASP A 77 20.60 -10.68 8.33
N SER A 78 21.72 -10.36 7.70
CA SER A 78 22.39 -9.05 7.92
C SER A 78 21.55 -7.87 7.47
N ILE A 79 20.72 -8.02 6.43
CA ILE A 79 19.77 -6.98 6.01
C ILE A 79 18.68 -6.76 7.07
N LEU A 80 18.25 -7.81 7.80
CA LEU A 80 17.28 -7.67 8.89
C LEU A 80 17.79 -6.80 10.05
N GLU A 81 19.11 -6.73 10.25
CA GLU A 81 19.73 -5.89 11.28
C GLU A 81 19.74 -4.41 10.91
N VAL A 82 19.49 -4.06 9.64
CA VAL A 82 19.46 -2.67 9.20
C VAL A 82 18.26 -1.94 9.81
N LYS A 83 18.53 -0.79 10.45
CA LYS A 83 17.48 0.03 11.05
C LYS A 83 16.44 0.43 10.00
N GLY A 84 15.18 0.17 10.27
CA GLY A 84 14.07 0.45 9.35
C GLY A 84 13.61 -0.76 8.53
N VAL A 85 14.34 -1.87 8.52
CA VAL A 85 13.90 -3.13 7.91
C VAL A 85 12.96 -3.87 8.85
N ARG A 86 11.85 -4.37 8.30
CA ARG A 86 10.86 -5.20 9.01
C ARG A 86 11.05 -6.68 8.73
N SER A 87 11.24 -7.03 7.47
CA SER A 87 11.44 -8.42 7.04
C SER A 87 12.28 -8.47 5.78
N SER A 88 13.03 -9.54 5.62
CA SER A 88 13.77 -9.89 4.43
C SER A 88 13.45 -11.34 4.09
N THR A 89 12.96 -11.58 2.87
CA THR A 89 12.56 -12.90 2.39
C THR A 89 13.38 -13.26 1.17
N VAL A 90 14.18 -14.32 1.26
CA VAL A 90 15.00 -14.79 0.14
C VAL A 90 14.12 -15.54 -0.85
N ILE A 91 14.27 -15.22 -2.11
CA ILE A 91 13.66 -15.90 -3.27
C ILE A 91 14.77 -16.68 -3.97
N ASN A 92 14.64 -18.00 -4.02
CA ASN A 92 15.58 -18.86 -4.75
C ASN A 92 15.35 -18.75 -6.27
N LYS A 93 16.20 -19.39 -7.05
CA LYS A 93 16.12 -19.33 -8.52
C LYS A 93 14.84 -19.98 -9.08
N GLU A 94 14.38 -21.05 -8.45
CA GLU A 94 13.17 -21.79 -8.84
C GLU A 94 11.91 -20.97 -8.53
N ASP A 95 11.85 -20.37 -7.35
CA ASP A 95 10.74 -19.48 -6.96
C ASP A 95 10.70 -18.22 -7.84
N ALA A 96 11.87 -17.69 -8.22
CA ALA A 96 11.96 -16.54 -9.13
C ALA A 96 11.34 -16.86 -10.50
N VAL A 97 11.60 -18.04 -11.05
CA VAL A 97 11.00 -18.51 -12.31
C VAL A 97 9.47 -18.62 -12.18
N ARG A 98 9.00 -19.20 -11.08
CA ARG A 98 7.55 -19.32 -10.83
C ARG A 98 6.88 -17.96 -10.75
N ILE A 99 7.46 -17.03 -9.98
CA ILE A 99 6.95 -15.66 -9.85
C ILE A 99 6.96 -14.95 -11.20
N PHE A 100 8.02 -15.13 -11.99
CA PHE A 100 8.10 -14.55 -13.33
C PHE A 100 6.98 -15.06 -14.24
N LYS A 101 6.76 -16.38 -14.26
CA LYS A 101 5.69 -17.01 -15.04
C LYS A 101 4.30 -16.52 -14.60
N ASP A 102 4.07 -16.39 -13.29
CA ASP A 102 2.79 -15.91 -12.75
C ASP A 102 2.53 -14.43 -13.10
N GLN A 103 3.58 -13.61 -13.20
CA GLN A 103 3.45 -12.18 -13.48
C GLN A 103 3.38 -11.84 -14.97
N PHE A 104 4.13 -12.56 -15.80
CA PHE A 104 4.28 -12.25 -17.22
C PHE A 104 3.61 -13.28 -18.14
N GLY A 105 3.17 -14.42 -17.61
CA GLY A 105 2.52 -15.49 -18.37
C GLY A 105 3.48 -16.30 -19.26
N GLU A 106 4.78 -15.99 -19.23
CA GLU A 106 5.80 -16.60 -20.09
C GLU A 106 6.74 -17.50 -19.29
N ASP A 107 7.15 -18.61 -19.92
CA ASP A 107 8.16 -19.51 -19.37
C ASP A 107 9.56 -19.10 -19.85
N ILE A 108 10.26 -18.34 -19.00
CA ILE A 108 11.60 -17.81 -19.31
C ILE A 108 12.61 -18.93 -19.61
N ILE A 109 12.47 -20.09 -18.97
CA ILE A 109 13.35 -21.24 -19.21
C ILE A 109 13.05 -21.86 -20.57
N GLY A 110 11.76 -21.97 -20.94
CA GLY A 110 11.35 -22.46 -22.25
C GLY A 110 11.86 -21.61 -23.40
N VAL A 111 11.96 -20.28 -23.18
CA VAL A 111 12.45 -19.34 -24.22
C VAL A 111 13.97 -19.31 -24.30
N LEU A 112 14.68 -19.31 -23.18
CA LEU A 112 16.15 -19.11 -23.14
C LEU A 112 16.94 -20.40 -23.00
N GLY A 113 16.32 -21.54 -22.67
CA GLY A 113 16.98 -22.81 -22.42
C GLY A 113 17.71 -22.91 -21.07
N TYR A 114 17.80 -21.86 -20.31
CA TYR A 114 18.41 -21.81 -18.96
C TYR A 114 17.74 -20.79 -18.07
N ASN A 115 17.97 -20.88 -16.75
CA ASN A 115 17.45 -19.91 -15.80
C ASN A 115 18.41 -18.72 -15.64
N PRO A 116 18.10 -17.53 -16.19
CA PRO A 116 18.93 -16.33 -16.06
C PRO A 116 18.72 -15.58 -14.73
N LEU A 117 17.69 -15.94 -13.94
CA LEU A 117 17.30 -15.20 -12.77
C LEU A 117 18.25 -15.47 -11.60
N PRO A 118 18.81 -14.43 -10.98
CA PRO A 118 19.64 -14.58 -9.79
C PRO A 118 18.78 -14.86 -8.55
N ILE A 119 19.42 -15.33 -7.49
CA ILE A 119 18.81 -15.33 -6.15
C ILE A 119 18.58 -13.87 -5.74
N SER A 120 17.43 -13.59 -5.17
CA SER A 120 17.07 -12.25 -4.73
C SER A 120 16.47 -12.27 -3.31
N ALA A 121 16.28 -11.09 -2.73
CA ALA A 121 15.52 -10.94 -1.50
C ALA A 121 14.54 -9.79 -1.62
N VAL A 122 13.32 -10.00 -1.12
CA VAL A 122 12.32 -8.95 -0.96
C VAL A 122 12.40 -8.43 0.46
N VAL A 123 12.74 -7.15 0.58
CA VAL A 123 12.90 -6.45 1.84
C VAL A 123 11.71 -5.52 2.06
N ASN A 124 11.01 -5.71 3.16
CA ASN A 124 9.92 -4.84 3.58
C ASN A 124 10.41 -3.92 4.70
N LEU A 125 10.03 -2.64 4.63
CA LEU A 125 10.38 -1.66 5.63
C LEU A 125 9.37 -1.61 6.78
N LYS A 126 9.82 -1.12 7.96
CA LYS A 126 8.94 -0.86 9.11
C LYS A 126 7.96 0.27 8.76
N ARG A 127 6.80 0.22 9.39
CA ARG A 127 5.60 1.02 9.07
C ARG A 127 5.59 2.43 9.67
N ASN A 128 6.72 2.98 10.11
CA ASN A 128 6.72 4.27 10.80
C ASN A 128 6.78 5.43 9.78
N SER A 129 5.93 6.44 9.97
CA SER A 129 5.78 7.58 9.04
C SER A 129 7.09 8.35 8.84
N GLU A 130 7.93 8.45 9.87
CA GLU A 130 9.24 9.09 9.78
C GLU A 130 10.29 8.23 9.03
N GLU A 131 10.15 6.90 9.04
CA GLU A 131 11.06 5.97 8.37
C GLU A 131 10.76 5.84 6.88
N MET A 132 9.54 6.15 6.44
CA MET A 132 9.20 6.23 5.00
C MET A 132 9.99 7.32 4.26
N LEU A 133 10.38 8.38 4.96
CA LEU A 133 11.22 9.46 4.41
C LEU A 133 12.71 9.07 4.36
N LYS A 134 13.10 7.94 4.97
CA LYS A 134 14.50 7.51 5.09
C LYS A 134 14.83 6.24 4.30
N VAL A 135 14.08 5.95 3.23
CA VAL A 135 14.34 4.76 2.39
C VAL A 135 15.69 4.83 1.71
N ALA A 136 16.10 6.01 1.25
CA ALA A 136 17.38 6.22 0.57
C ALA A 136 18.61 5.80 1.42
N PRO A 137 18.73 6.14 2.71
CA PRO A 137 19.78 5.62 3.57
C PRO A 137 19.79 4.11 3.70
N VAL A 138 18.60 3.46 3.88
CA VAL A 138 18.47 2.00 3.97
C VAL A 138 18.94 1.33 2.68
N VAL A 139 18.47 1.81 1.53
CA VAL A 139 18.90 1.32 0.21
C VAL A 139 20.41 1.48 0.03
N SER A 140 20.97 2.62 0.40
CA SER A 140 22.42 2.90 0.31
C SER A 140 23.23 1.95 1.19
N GLN A 141 22.73 1.63 2.37
CA GLN A 141 23.39 0.71 3.31
C GLN A 141 23.34 -0.73 2.77
N ILE A 142 22.19 -1.19 2.26
CA ILE A 142 22.05 -2.52 1.67
C ILE A 142 22.92 -2.65 0.42
N LYS A 143 22.97 -1.64 -0.43
CA LYS A 143 23.79 -1.64 -1.68
C LYS A 143 25.28 -1.81 -1.41
N LYS A 144 25.78 -1.38 -0.25
CA LYS A 144 27.18 -1.53 0.14
C LYS A 144 27.53 -2.89 0.71
N MET A 145 26.53 -3.75 0.98
CA MET A 145 26.77 -5.08 1.56
C MET A 145 27.47 -6.01 0.57
N LYS A 146 28.44 -6.78 1.08
CA LYS A 146 29.18 -7.75 0.28
C LYS A 146 28.23 -8.84 -0.22
N GLY A 147 28.20 -9.03 -1.56
CA GLY A 147 27.35 -10.05 -2.18
C GLY A 147 26.06 -9.48 -2.82
N VAL A 148 25.69 -8.25 -2.51
CA VAL A 148 24.62 -7.52 -3.20
C VAL A 148 25.16 -7.06 -4.57
N GLN A 149 24.42 -7.31 -5.63
CA GLN A 149 24.73 -6.87 -6.98
C GLN A 149 23.95 -5.61 -7.33
N GLU A 150 22.65 -5.64 -7.12
CA GLU A 150 21.74 -4.54 -7.44
C GLU A 150 20.65 -4.43 -6.38
N VAL A 151 20.20 -3.20 -6.13
CA VAL A 151 19.05 -2.93 -5.27
C VAL A 151 18.05 -2.11 -6.09
N ARG A 152 16.89 -2.66 -6.35
CA ARG A 152 15.78 -1.98 -7.03
C ARG A 152 14.76 -1.51 -6.01
N TYR A 153 14.39 -0.25 -6.16
CA TYR A 153 13.40 0.39 -5.32
C TYR A 153 12.48 1.25 -6.19
N GLN A 154 11.19 0.99 -6.12
CA GLN A 154 10.19 1.69 -6.94
C GLN A 154 9.75 3.04 -6.36
N GLY A 155 10.57 3.65 -5.49
CA GLY A 155 10.26 4.92 -4.81
C GLY A 155 10.29 6.19 -5.67
N HIS A 156 10.70 6.11 -6.93
CA HIS A 156 10.82 7.28 -7.80
C HIS A 156 9.48 7.98 -8.14
N LEU A 157 8.35 7.27 -8.02
CA LEU A 157 7.04 7.81 -8.37
C LEU A 157 6.43 8.76 -7.32
N ILE A 158 6.97 8.79 -6.09
CA ILE A 158 6.40 9.62 -5.02
C ILE A 158 7.09 10.97 -4.89
N LEU A 159 8.37 11.04 -5.16
CA LEU A 159 9.08 12.33 -5.13
C LEU A 159 8.60 13.30 -6.20
N SER A 160 8.07 12.80 -7.32
CA SER A 160 7.47 13.64 -8.37
C SER A 160 6.06 14.14 -8.01
N LEU A 161 5.34 13.48 -7.10
CA LEU A 161 3.99 13.86 -6.68
C LEU A 161 3.97 14.89 -5.52
N ILE A 162 5.09 15.03 -4.80
CA ILE A 162 5.23 16.01 -3.70
C ILE A 162 5.77 17.36 -4.20
N HIS A 163 6.23 17.43 -5.45
CA HIS A 163 6.77 18.65 -6.08
C HIS A 163 5.78 19.37 -7.00
N ILE A 164 4.46 19.05 -6.93
CA ILE A 164 3.43 19.86 -7.59
C ILE A 164 2.73 20.73 -6.55
#